data_2e3af40a5e1c974f155c425adfc80b19
#
_entry.id   2e3af40a5e1c974f155c425adfc80b19
#
_cell.length_a   1.000
_cell.length_b   1.000
_cell.length_c   1.000
_cell.angle_alpha   90.00
_cell.angle_beta   90.00
_cell.angle_gamma   90.00
#
_symmetry.space_group_name_H-M   'P 1'
#
loop_
_entity.id
_entity.type
_entity.pdbx_description
1 polymer ?
#
loop_
_entity_poly.entity_id
_entity_poly.type
_entity_poly.pdbx_seq_one_letter_code
_entity_poly.pdbx_strand_id
1 'polypeptide(L)'
;NWKTEVIGGREMLSLVVLKEDYNLDKDEFDQSTEVQERKLCLIDGVYNQVIYRDGEIFGDYYQPRANGKLLDEIPFVIPGTYSNDPAVDDAALYDIAEINIGHYINSASYEEGIDLHGQPMLHIDSGTTSATEWDTLNPNGVEVGARRGIVTTGGGSAQLLQASANSAAYEAMQQKEKQMVSIGARLIEPGGQAETAEAARIKHAGDNSVLANVVQNASEGIQKALTYVNLFMGNTFEPVFIINEDFYDKSLDPQTMIAKIQLFDRGII
;
A
#
# COMPACT_ATOMS: atom_id res chain seq x y z
N ASN A 1 -19.82 5.54 0.01
CA ASN A 1 -20.40 4.74 -1.09
C ASN A 1 -20.81 5.66 -2.23
N TRP A 2 -20.63 5.20 -3.49
CA TRP A 2 -21.07 5.93 -4.67
C TRP A 2 -21.65 4.99 -5.74
N LYS A 3 -22.38 5.56 -6.69
CA LYS A 3 -22.87 4.89 -7.89
C LYS A 3 -22.64 5.79 -9.10
N THR A 4 -22.43 5.15 -10.24
CA THR A 4 -22.33 5.81 -11.53
C THR A 4 -23.48 5.42 -12.45
N GLU A 5 -23.81 6.28 -13.37
CA GLU A 5 -24.76 6.03 -14.45
C GLU A 5 -24.23 6.64 -15.75
N VAL A 6 -24.59 6.05 -16.87
CA VAL A 6 -24.24 6.60 -18.19
C VAL A 6 -25.28 7.62 -18.58
N ILE A 7 -24.93 8.90 -18.51
CA ILE A 7 -25.77 10.03 -18.86
C ILE A 7 -25.18 10.72 -20.09
N GLY A 8 -25.93 10.79 -21.18
CA GLY A 8 -25.44 11.41 -22.42
C GLY A 8 -24.19 10.74 -23.03
N GLY A 9 -23.96 9.43 -22.77
CA GLY A 9 -22.82 8.67 -23.26
C GLY A 9 -21.54 8.84 -22.46
N ARG A 10 -21.62 9.52 -21.28
CA ARG A 10 -20.51 9.63 -20.32
C ARG A 10 -20.91 8.98 -19.01
N GLU A 11 -19.96 8.26 -18.40
CA GLU A 11 -20.12 7.76 -17.05
C GLU A 11 -19.99 8.92 -16.06
N MET A 12 -21.04 9.14 -15.27
CA MET A 12 -21.13 10.23 -14.29
C MET A 12 -21.55 9.69 -12.94
N LEU A 13 -21.14 10.37 -11.89
CA LEU A 13 -21.62 10.09 -10.53
C LEU A 13 -23.12 10.40 -10.45
N SER A 14 -23.93 9.39 -10.15
CA SER A 14 -25.37 9.54 -9.90
C SER A 14 -25.73 9.61 -8.42
N LEU A 15 -24.87 9.05 -7.58
CA LEU A 15 -25.04 9.00 -6.12
C LEU A 15 -23.68 9.03 -5.42
N VAL A 16 -23.56 9.84 -4.37
CA VAL A 16 -22.48 9.79 -3.39
C VAL A 16 -23.09 9.85 -2.00
N VAL A 17 -22.66 8.95 -1.09
CA VAL A 17 -23.07 8.96 0.30
C VAL A 17 -21.85 9.18 1.17
N LEU A 18 -21.84 10.27 1.92
CA LEU A 18 -20.78 10.66 2.84
C LEU A 18 -21.27 10.41 4.27
N LYS A 19 -20.40 9.85 5.11
CA LYS A 19 -20.57 9.82 6.55
C LYS A 19 -19.90 11.05 7.15
N GLU A 20 -20.63 11.79 7.93
CA GLU A 20 -20.18 13.05 8.54
C GLU A 20 -20.48 13.02 10.04
N ASP A 21 -19.55 13.51 10.82
CA ASP A 21 -19.78 13.77 12.23
C ASP A 21 -20.49 15.12 12.38
N TYR A 22 -21.50 15.19 13.22
CA TYR A 22 -22.14 16.45 13.59
C TYR A 22 -22.20 16.60 15.11
N ASN A 23 -22.01 17.82 15.58
CA ASN A 23 -22.08 18.13 17.00
C ASN A 23 -23.53 18.26 17.43
N LEU A 24 -23.89 17.57 18.49
CA LEU A 24 -25.13 17.82 19.21
C LEU A 24 -24.85 18.94 20.21
N ASP A 25 -25.26 20.17 19.89
CA ASP A 25 -25.27 21.28 20.85
C ASP A 25 -26.33 21.05 21.89
N LYS A 26 -26.03 20.21 22.89
CA LYS A 26 -26.92 19.99 24.02
C LYS A 26 -26.68 20.95 25.16
N ASP A 27 -25.44 21.38 25.35
CA ASP A 27 -25.05 22.30 26.44
C ASP A 27 -23.65 22.86 26.11
N GLU A 28 -23.27 24.00 26.73
CA GLU A 28 -21.93 24.60 26.60
C GLU A 28 -20.81 23.67 27.08
N PHE A 29 -21.12 22.63 27.85
CA PHE A 29 -20.17 21.68 28.41
C PHE A 29 -20.25 20.26 27.81
N ASP A 30 -21.26 19.93 27.01
CA ASP A 30 -21.47 18.60 26.45
C ASP A 30 -21.31 18.63 24.90
N GLN A 31 -20.12 18.32 24.43
CA GLN A 31 -19.79 18.19 23.01
C GLN A 31 -19.93 16.71 22.57
N SER A 32 -21.14 16.18 22.62
CA SER A 32 -21.37 14.85 22.04
C SER A 32 -21.46 14.94 20.51
N THR A 33 -20.76 14.02 19.83
CA THR A 33 -20.72 13.92 18.37
C THR A 33 -21.54 12.70 17.95
N GLU A 34 -22.44 12.88 17.00
CA GLU A 34 -23.16 11.78 16.36
C GLU A 34 -22.85 11.73 14.86
N VAL A 35 -23.11 10.57 14.24
CA VAL A 35 -22.85 10.37 12.81
C VAL A 35 -24.13 10.61 12.02
N GLN A 36 -24.01 11.37 10.92
CA GLN A 36 -25.07 11.53 9.93
C GLN A 36 -24.59 11.09 8.55
N GLU A 37 -25.51 10.79 7.66
CA GLU A 37 -25.19 10.47 6.27
C GLU A 37 -25.72 11.59 5.36
N ARG A 38 -24.82 12.16 4.56
CA ARG A 38 -25.19 13.11 3.49
C ARG A 38 -25.23 12.38 2.17
N LYS A 39 -26.41 12.35 1.57
CA LYS A 39 -26.64 11.82 0.24
C LYS A 39 -26.59 12.94 -0.77
N LEU A 40 -25.68 12.84 -1.73
CA LEU A 40 -25.55 13.66 -2.93
C LEU A 40 -26.08 12.84 -4.09
N CYS A 41 -27.06 13.32 -4.84
CA CYS A 41 -27.63 12.53 -5.95
C CYS A 41 -28.10 13.42 -7.11
N LEU A 42 -28.18 12.82 -8.29
CA LEU A 42 -28.86 13.40 -9.44
C LEU A 42 -30.31 12.92 -9.45
N ILE A 43 -31.24 13.86 -9.46
CA ILE A 43 -32.68 13.59 -9.64
C ILE A 43 -33.10 14.37 -10.89
N ASP A 44 -33.59 13.66 -11.91
CA ASP A 44 -33.94 14.23 -13.21
C ASP A 44 -32.82 15.09 -13.85
N GLY A 45 -31.53 14.62 -13.65
CA GLY A 45 -30.36 15.32 -14.16
C GLY A 45 -29.97 16.57 -13.36
N VAL A 46 -30.58 16.81 -12.19
CA VAL A 46 -30.25 17.95 -11.31
C VAL A 46 -29.61 17.46 -10.02
N TYR A 47 -28.56 18.14 -9.59
CA TYR A 47 -27.91 17.86 -8.33
C TYR A 47 -28.79 18.21 -7.14
N ASN A 48 -28.96 17.23 -6.25
CA ASN A 48 -29.70 17.33 -5.01
C ASN A 48 -28.87 16.77 -3.86
N GLN A 49 -29.09 17.29 -2.66
CA GLN A 49 -28.56 16.74 -1.43
C GLN A 49 -29.64 16.61 -0.34
N VAL A 50 -29.48 15.60 0.51
CA VAL A 50 -30.33 15.37 1.67
C VAL A 50 -29.51 14.72 2.77
N ILE A 51 -29.88 14.99 4.01
CA ILE A 51 -29.22 14.43 5.21
C ILE A 51 -30.11 13.31 5.77
N TYR A 52 -29.47 12.22 6.19
CA TYR A 52 -30.09 11.14 6.95
C TYR A 52 -29.47 11.09 8.35
N ARG A 53 -30.31 10.91 9.35
CA ARG A 53 -29.95 10.64 10.73
C ARG A 53 -30.71 9.43 11.18
N ASP A 54 -30.02 8.45 11.79
CA ASP A 54 -30.63 7.19 12.24
C ASP A 54 -31.44 6.46 11.15
N GLY A 55 -31.03 6.60 9.89
CA GLY A 55 -31.69 6.00 8.73
C GLY A 55 -32.93 6.74 8.21
N GLU A 56 -33.34 7.84 8.85
CA GLU A 56 -34.47 8.67 8.43
C GLU A 56 -34.01 9.98 7.81
N ILE A 57 -34.81 10.52 6.89
CA ILE A 57 -34.55 11.83 6.26
C ILE A 57 -34.66 12.93 7.31
N PHE A 58 -33.60 13.71 7.46
CA PHE A 58 -33.56 14.89 8.29
C PHE A 58 -33.64 16.15 7.44
N GLY A 59 -34.78 16.80 7.42
CA GLY A 59 -35.09 17.96 6.57
C GLY A 59 -35.60 17.58 5.18
N ASP A 60 -35.45 18.50 4.24
CA ASP A 60 -35.91 18.36 2.85
C ASP A 60 -34.75 18.17 1.87
N TYR A 61 -35.05 17.69 0.65
CA TYR A 61 -34.09 17.72 -0.44
C TYR A 61 -33.75 19.17 -0.78
N TYR A 62 -32.46 19.46 -0.81
CA TYR A 62 -31.94 20.76 -1.14
C TYR A 62 -31.21 20.70 -2.49
N GLN A 63 -31.49 21.70 -3.34
CA GLN A 63 -30.84 21.86 -4.66
C GLN A 63 -29.83 23.01 -4.59
N PRO A 64 -28.53 22.72 -4.40
CA PRO A 64 -27.51 23.75 -4.41
C PRO A 64 -27.48 24.49 -5.75
N ARG A 65 -27.24 25.79 -5.69
CA ARG A 65 -27.11 26.64 -6.86
C ARG A 65 -25.77 27.32 -6.87
N ALA A 66 -25.13 27.36 -8.02
CA ALA A 66 -23.91 28.11 -8.22
C ALA A 66 -24.21 29.24 -9.23
N ASN A 67 -23.93 30.47 -8.86
CA ASN A 67 -24.30 31.68 -9.65
C ASN A 67 -25.79 31.71 -10.04
N GLY A 68 -26.67 31.23 -9.15
CA GLY A 68 -28.12 31.16 -9.40
C GLY A 68 -28.57 30.02 -10.31
N LYS A 69 -27.67 29.22 -10.89
CA LYS A 69 -27.97 28.10 -11.77
C LYS A 69 -27.95 26.78 -11.00
N LEU A 70 -28.81 25.86 -11.37
CA LEU A 70 -28.76 24.47 -10.91
C LEU A 70 -27.57 23.76 -11.54
N LEU A 71 -27.01 22.79 -10.82
CA LEU A 71 -25.92 21.96 -11.30
C LEU A 71 -26.48 20.67 -11.91
N ASP A 72 -25.92 20.26 -13.02
CA ASP A 72 -26.23 19.03 -13.75
C ASP A 72 -25.26 17.88 -13.44
N GLU A 73 -24.28 18.10 -12.55
CA GLU A 73 -23.37 17.11 -12.04
C GLU A 73 -23.21 17.23 -10.52
N ILE A 74 -22.84 16.13 -9.87
CA ILE A 74 -22.48 16.12 -8.44
C ILE A 74 -21.08 16.73 -8.30
N PRO A 75 -20.88 17.84 -7.54
CA PRO A 75 -19.59 18.49 -7.40
C PRO A 75 -18.70 17.70 -6.43
N PHE A 76 -18.33 16.50 -6.83
CA PHE A 76 -17.49 15.57 -6.09
C PHE A 76 -16.41 15.01 -7.01
N VAL A 77 -15.18 14.89 -6.49
CA VAL A 77 -14.03 14.41 -7.25
C VAL A 77 -13.45 13.18 -6.56
N ILE A 78 -13.16 12.15 -7.33
CA ILE A 78 -12.50 10.93 -6.89
C ILE A 78 -11.15 10.90 -7.61
N PRO A 79 -10.03 11.34 -6.97
CA PRO A 79 -8.72 11.18 -7.56
C PRO A 79 -8.33 9.70 -7.51
N GLY A 80 -8.00 9.12 -8.66
CA GLY A 80 -7.56 7.75 -8.79
C GLY A 80 -6.05 7.62 -9.02
N THR A 81 -5.56 6.39 -8.99
CA THR A 81 -4.16 6.06 -9.28
C THR A 81 -3.85 6.18 -10.77
N TYR A 82 -4.76 5.71 -11.61
CA TYR A 82 -4.62 5.65 -13.06
C TYR A 82 -5.48 6.68 -13.79
N SER A 83 -6.65 6.98 -13.26
CA SER A 83 -7.57 7.95 -13.82
C SER A 83 -8.40 8.65 -12.74
N ASN A 84 -9.00 9.79 -13.07
CA ASN A 84 -9.92 10.52 -12.20
C ASN A 84 -11.40 10.19 -12.52
N ASP A 85 -11.64 9.00 -13.08
CA ASP A 85 -13.01 8.51 -13.28
C ASP A 85 -13.56 7.91 -11.96
N PRO A 86 -14.86 7.64 -11.87
CA PRO A 86 -15.46 7.07 -10.67
C PRO A 86 -15.15 5.58 -10.44
N ALA A 87 -14.45 4.90 -11.34
CA ALA A 87 -14.04 3.52 -11.14
C ALA A 87 -13.04 3.39 -9.99
N VAL A 88 -12.99 2.22 -9.36
CA VAL A 88 -12.03 1.96 -8.29
C VAL A 88 -10.74 1.47 -8.93
N ASP A 89 -9.71 2.29 -8.82
CA ASP A 89 -8.36 1.90 -9.23
C ASP A 89 -7.67 1.04 -8.17
N ASP A 90 -6.79 0.15 -8.61
CA ASP A 90 -5.87 -0.53 -7.72
C ASP A 90 -4.87 0.47 -7.11
N ALA A 91 -4.51 0.23 -5.85
CA ALA A 91 -3.51 1.07 -5.19
C ALA A 91 -2.14 0.93 -5.90
N ALA A 92 -1.42 2.04 -6.06
CA ALA A 92 -0.11 2.06 -6.74
C ALA A 92 0.93 1.09 -6.14
N LEU A 93 0.79 0.75 -4.85
CA LEU A 93 1.68 -0.17 -4.13
C LEU A 93 1.10 -1.59 -3.99
N TYR A 94 -0.01 -1.90 -4.65
CA TYR A 94 -0.70 -3.19 -4.50
C TYR A 94 0.22 -4.38 -4.80
N ASP A 95 0.91 -4.36 -5.93
CA ASP A 95 1.82 -5.44 -6.32
C ASP A 95 2.97 -5.65 -5.32
N ILE A 96 3.50 -4.55 -4.76
CA ILE A 96 4.54 -4.61 -3.72
C ILE A 96 3.98 -5.23 -2.44
N ALA A 97 2.76 -4.85 -2.07
CA ALA A 97 2.09 -5.38 -0.89
C ALA A 97 1.86 -6.90 -0.99
N GLU A 98 1.43 -7.39 -2.14
CA GLU A 98 1.25 -8.84 -2.38
C GLU A 98 2.58 -9.61 -2.26
N ILE A 99 3.65 -9.09 -2.86
CA ILE A 99 4.98 -9.71 -2.75
C ILE A 99 5.46 -9.68 -1.30
N ASN A 100 5.22 -8.59 -0.59
CA ASN A 100 5.61 -8.44 0.82
C ASN A 100 4.88 -9.43 1.73
N ILE A 101 3.59 -9.71 1.50
CA ILE A 101 2.85 -10.77 2.21
C ILE A 101 3.53 -12.12 1.99
N GLY A 102 3.87 -12.44 0.75
CA GLY A 102 4.58 -13.68 0.44
C GLY A 102 5.99 -13.73 1.04
N HIS A 103 6.70 -12.60 1.14
CA HIS A 103 7.98 -12.49 1.84
C HIS A 103 7.81 -12.78 3.34
N TYR A 104 6.81 -12.21 3.97
CA TYR A 104 6.50 -12.45 5.39
C TYR A 104 6.21 -13.92 5.69
N ILE A 105 5.41 -14.61 4.83
CA ILE A 105 5.13 -16.04 4.97
C ILE A 105 6.42 -16.87 4.88
N ASN A 106 7.30 -16.54 3.94
CA ASN A 106 8.59 -17.25 3.81
C ASN A 106 9.51 -16.97 5.01
N SER A 107 9.48 -15.75 5.58
CA SER A 107 10.22 -15.41 6.79
C SER A 107 9.77 -16.26 7.97
N ALA A 108 8.47 -16.42 8.17
CA ALA A 108 7.93 -17.27 9.23
C ALA A 108 8.36 -18.73 9.04
N SER A 109 8.28 -19.27 7.82
CA SER A 109 8.74 -20.63 7.50
C SER A 109 10.24 -20.81 7.67
N TYR A 110 11.04 -19.77 7.42
CA TYR A 110 12.49 -19.79 7.63
C TYR A 110 12.83 -19.86 9.12
N GLU A 111 12.20 -19.03 9.95
CA GLU A 111 12.40 -19.06 11.42
C GLU A 111 11.97 -20.39 12.02
N GLU A 112 10.82 -20.95 11.61
CA GLU A 112 10.38 -22.28 12.03
C GLU A 112 11.39 -23.36 11.61
N GLY A 113 11.93 -23.26 10.39
CA GLY A 113 12.97 -24.13 9.88
C GLY A 113 14.25 -24.08 10.74
N ILE A 114 14.69 -22.89 11.13
CA ILE A 114 15.87 -22.71 12.02
C ILE A 114 15.63 -23.42 13.36
N ASP A 115 14.46 -23.25 13.95
CA ASP A 115 14.11 -23.84 15.23
C ASP A 115 14.12 -25.39 15.15
N LEU A 116 13.49 -25.95 14.10
CA LEU A 116 13.50 -27.38 13.86
C LEU A 116 14.91 -27.95 13.60
N HIS A 117 15.76 -27.23 12.87
CA HIS A 117 17.14 -27.65 12.63
C HIS A 117 18.01 -27.54 13.88
N GLY A 118 17.69 -26.58 14.76
CA GLY A 118 18.41 -26.39 16.02
C GLY A 118 18.14 -27.45 17.07
N GLN A 119 17.09 -28.26 16.90
CA GLN A 119 16.64 -29.25 17.88
C GLN A 119 16.76 -30.70 17.34
N PRO A 120 17.97 -31.28 17.35
CA PRO A 120 18.13 -32.67 16.93
C PRO A 120 17.41 -33.61 17.89
N MET A 121 16.69 -34.59 17.34
CA MET A 121 16.00 -35.62 18.09
C MET A 121 16.91 -36.86 18.24
N LEU A 122 17.08 -37.32 19.47
CA LEU A 122 17.75 -38.60 19.69
C LEU A 122 16.75 -39.74 19.41
N HIS A 123 17.05 -40.57 18.41
CA HIS A 123 16.34 -41.79 18.11
C HIS A 123 17.16 -42.96 18.61
N ILE A 124 16.55 -43.81 19.42
CA ILE A 124 17.15 -45.05 19.94
C ILE A 124 16.32 -46.23 19.48
N ASP A 125 16.95 -47.13 18.73
CA ASP A 125 16.41 -48.41 18.43
C ASP A 125 16.93 -49.39 19.48
N SER A 126 16.04 -49.98 20.27
CA SER A 126 16.39 -50.93 21.32
C SER A 126 16.67 -52.36 20.79
N GLY A 127 16.61 -52.58 19.47
CA GLY A 127 16.82 -53.86 18.85
C GLY A 127 15.85 -54.92 19.37
N THR A 128 16.37 -56.01 19.92
CA THR A 128 15.57 -57.11 20.50
C THR A 128 15.10 -56.88 21.93
N THR A 129 15.53 -55.77 22.58
CA THR A 129 15.14 -55.41 23.96
C THR A 129 13.72 -54.83 23.93
N SER A 130 12.83 -55.39 24.76
CA SER A 130 11.46 -54.88 24.84
C SER A 130 11.41 -53.50 25.48
N ALA A 131 10.36 -52.69 25.21
CA ALA A 131 10.20 -51.39 25.80
C ALA A 131 10.21 -51.41 27.32
N THR A 132 9.62 -52.41 27.95
CA THR A 132 9.58 -52.60 29.41
C THR A 132 10.98 -52.89 29.99
N GLU A 133 11.77 -53.69 29.31
CA GLU A 133 13.17 -53.96 29.73
C GLU A 133 14.02 -52.71 29.52
N TRP A 134 13.80 -51.97 28.43
CA TRP A 134 14.52 -50.74 28.18
C TRP A 134 14.25 -49.72 29.31
N ASP A 135 12.99 -49.47 29.69
CA ASP A 135 12.59 -48.59 30.78
C ASP A 135 13.16 -49.02 32.12
N THR A 136 13.27 -50.34 32.35
CA THR A 136 13.90 -50.90 33.57
C THR A 136 15.40 -50.62 33.61
N LEU A 137 16.08 -50.69 32.46
CA LEU A 137 17.51 -50.40 32.31
C LEU A 137 17.83 -48.90 32.34
N ASN A 138 16.88 -48.07 31.95
CA ASN A 138 17.04 -46.63 31.86
C ASN A 138 15.96 -45.88 32.67
N PRO A 139 15.84 -46.07 33.98
CA PRO A 139 14.73 -45.53 34.81
C PRO A 139 14.73 -44.00 34.87
N ASN A 140 15.85 -43.34 34.59
CA ASN A 140 15.98 -41.89 34.56
C ASN A 140 16.02 -41.32 33.12
N GLY A 141 15.67 -42.13 32.13
CA GLY A 141 15.83 -41.77 30.70
C GLY A 141 17.28 -41.84 30.24
N VAL A 142 17.51 -41.36 29.02
CA VAL A 142 18.85 -41.34 28.42
C VAL A 142 19.40 -39.91 28.49
N GLU A 143 20.50 -39.70 29.16
CA GLU A 143 21.17 -38.42 29.17
C GLU A 143 21.98 -38.20 27.91
N VAL A 144 21.61 -37.16 27.16
CA VAL A 144 22.28 -36.74 25.93
C VAL A 144 23.30 -35.66 26.25
N GLY A 145 24.55 -35.86 25.85
CA GLY A 145 25.57 -34.86 26.03
C GLY A 145 26.89 -35.22 25.35
N ALA A 146 27.70 -34.23 25.03
CA ALA A 146 28.95 -34.39 24.29
C ALA A 146 29.99 -35.30 24.97
N ARG A 147 29.81 -35.57 26.26
CA ARG A 147 30.74 -36.41 27.06
C ARG A 147 30.11 -37.69 27.57
N ARG A 148 28.92 -38.04 27.16
CA ARG A 148 28.22 -39.27 27.53
C ARG A 148 27.98 -40.15 26.33
N GLY A 149 28.36 -41.41 26.41
CA GLY A 149 28.10 -42.41 25.42
C GLY A 149 26.78 -43.14 25.70
N ILE A 150 26.08 -43.57 24.69
CA ILE A 150 24.91 -44.40 24.78
C ILE A 150 25.33 -45.84 24.48
N VAL A 151 24.99 -46.75 25.38
CA VAL A 151 25.22 -48.18 25.16
C VAL A 151 23.92 -48.81 24.74
N THR A 152 23.89 -49.33 23.53
CA THR A 152 22.75 -50.11 23.00
C THR A 152 23.04 -51.60 23.14
N THR A 153 22.05 -52.39 23.50
CA THR A 153 22.15 -53.86 23.66
C THR A 153 21.24 -54.50 22.61
N GLY A 154 21.42 -55.81 22.38
CA GLY A 154 20.52 -56.57 21.52
C GLY A 154 20.52 -56.18 20.04
N GLY A 155 21.64 -55.62 19.54
CA GLY A 155 21.73 -55.19 18.14
C GLY A 155 21.06 -53.84 17.84
N GLY A 156 20.68 -53.11 18.87
CA GLY A 156 20.09 -51.80 18.75
C GLY A 156 21.08 -50.70 18.24
N SER A 157 20.56 -49.57 17.88
CA SER A 157 21.32 -48.41 17.42
C SER A 157 20.83 -47.11 18.05
N ALA A 158 21.72 -46.12 18.14
CA ALA A 158 21.35 -44.76 18.54
C ALA A 158 21.86 -43.76 17.51
N GLN A 159 21.02 -42.89 17.07
CA GLN A 159 21.35 -41.84 16.08
C GLN A 159 20.64 -40.54 16.40
N LEU A 160 21.28 -39.43 16.08
CA LEU A 160 20.68 -38.12 16.11
C LEU A 160 19.98 -37.88 14.77
N LEU A 161 18.65 -37.77 14.83
CA LEU A 161 17.86 -37.34 13.70
C LEU A 161 17.84 -35.83 13.70
N GLN A 162 18.38 -35.25 12.67
CA GLN A 162 18.38 -33.83 12.45
C GLN A 162 17.81 -33.55 11.06
N ALA A 163 16.90 -32.59 10.98
CA ALA A 163 16.41 -32.14 9.70
C ALA A 163 17.57 -31.54 8.88
N SER A 164 17.59 -31.79 7.58
CA SER A 164 18.57 -31.19 6.69
C SER A 164 18.29 -29.69 6.54
N ALA A 165 19.32 -28.85 6.58
CA ALA A 165 19.17 -27.44 6.33
C ALA A 165 18.51 -27.20 4.96
N ASN A 166 17.45 -26.40 4.93
CA ASN A 166 16.73 -26.05 3.71
C ASN A 166 16.87 -24.53 3.47
N SER A 167 17.61 -24.16 2.40
CA SER A 167 17.81 -22.78 2.02
C SER A 167 16.66 -22.17 1.20
N ALA A 168 15.68 -23.01 0.76
CA ALA A 168 14.66 -22.59 -0.19
C ALA A 168 13.81 -21.39 0.30
N ALA A 169 13.45 -21.38 1.59
CA ALA A 169 12.71 -20.25 2.16
C ALA A 169 13.54 -18.96 2.14
N TYR A 170 14.82 -19.04 2.49
CA TYR A 170 15.75 -17.91 2.46
C TYR A 170 15.97 -17.39 1.03
N GLU A 171 16.20 -18.28 0.07
CA GLU A 171 16.36 -17.92 -1.34
C GLU A 171 15.10 -17.26 -1.90
N ALA A 172 13.91 -17.79 -1.53
CA ALA A 172 12.63 -17.19 -1.90
C ALA A 172 12.44 -15.79 -1.31
N MET A 173 12.86 -15.56 -0.06
CA MET A 173 12.87 -14.23 0.57
C MET A 173 13.75 -13.25 -0.20
N GLN A 174 14.99 -13.63 -0.47
CA GLN A 174 15.92 -12.79 -1.24
C GLN A 174 15.39 -12.47 -2.64
N GLN A 175 14.74 -13.44 -3.31
CA GLN A 175 14.13 -13.20 -4.61
C GLN A 175 12.97 -12.20 -4.52
N LYS A 176 12.13 -12.30 -3.49
CA LYS A 176 11.01 -11.37 -3.26
C LYS A 176 11.52 -9.95 -2.92
N GLU A 177 12.58 -9.84 -2.13
CA GLU A 177 13.23 -8.53 -1.89
C GLU A 177 13.68 -7.87 -3.19
N LYS A 178 14.36 -8.62 -4.07
CA LYS A 178 14.76 -8.11 -5.39
C LYS A 178 13.57 -7.72 -6.26
N GLN A 179 12.46 -8.48 -6.19
CA GLN A 179 11.23 -8.15 -6.91
C GLN A 179 10.61 -6.85 -6.38
N MET A 180 10.49 -6.70 -5.05
CA MET A 180 9.98 -5.47 -4.42
C MET A 180 10.85 -4.25 -4.78
N VAL A 181 12.16 -4.38 -4.73
CA VAL A 181 13.08 -3.30 -5.16
C VAL A 181 12.89 -2.96 -6.62
N SER A 182 12.77 -3.97 -7.50
CA SER A 182 12.56 -3.75 -8.94
C SER A 182 11.24 -3.06 -9.26
N ILE A 183 10.16 -3.42 -8.55
CA ILE A 183 8.84 -2.78 -8.72
C ILE A 183 8.89 -1.38 -8.10
N GLY A 184 9.50 -1.23 -6.92
CA GLY A 184 9.68 0.07 -6.27
C GLY A 184 10.49 1.06 -7.12
N ALA A 185 11.54 0.59 -7.77
CA ALA A 185 12.30 1.41 -8.72
C ALA A 185 11.44 1.86 -9.90
N ARG A 186 10.55 1.00 -10.41
CA ARG A 186 9.63 1.37 -11.52
C ARG A 186 8.57 2.39 -11.12
N LEU A 187 8.25 2.51 -9.84
CA LEU A 187 7.35 3.57 -9.36
C LEU A 187 7.95 4.96 -9.51
N ILE A 188 9.26 5.04 -9.38
CA ILE A 188 10.02 6.29 -9.42
C ILE A 188 10.73 6.45 -10.77
N GLU A 189 11.31 5.36 -11.30
CA GLU A 189 12.05 5.34 -12.56
C GLU A 189 11.27 4.60 -13.64
N PRO A 190 11.12 5.16 -14.84
CA PRO A 190 10.60 4.42 -15.99
C PRO A 190 11.55 3.27 -16.33
N GLY A 191 10.98 2.07 -16.44
CA GLY A 191 11.74 0.83 -16.57
C GLY A 191 12.72 0.77 -17.75
N GLY A 192 13.97 0.53 -17.46
CA GLY A 192 15.03 0.19 -18.42
C GLY A 192 16.43 0.42 -17.85
N GLN A 193 17.36 -0.46 -18.16
CA GLN A 193 18.78 -0.21 -17.87
C GLN A 193 19.23 1.03 -18.65
N ALA A 194 19.63 2.07 -17.93
CA ALA A 194 20.22 3.25 -18.54
C ALA A 194 21.67 2.92 -18.93
N GLU A 195 21.94 2.79 -20.22
CA GLU A 195 23.30 2.55 -20.73
C GLU A 195 24.19 3.80 -20.66
N THR A 196 23.59 5.00 -20.65
CA THR A 196 24.30 6.28 -20.49
C THR A 196 23.42 7.31 -19.77
N ALA A 197 24.05 8.28 -19.08
CA ALA A 197 23.34 9.38 -18.39
C ALA A 197 22.44 10.20 -19.34
N GLU A 198 22.85 10.34 -20.62
CA GLU A 198 22.08 11.07 -21.64
C GLU A 198 20.87 10.25 -22.12
N ALA A 199 21.02 8.94 -22.29
CA ALA A 199 19.91 8.03 -22.60
C ALA A 199 18.89 8.00 -21.45
N ALA A 200 19.36 8.03 -20.20
CA ALA A 200 18.52 8.16 -19.03
C ALA A 200 17.70 9.46 -19.06
N ARG A 201 18.34 10.62 -19.37
CA ARG A 201 17.64 11.92 -19.45
C ARG A 201 16.57 11.96 -20.54
N ILE A 202 16.86 11.40 -21.72
CA ILE A 202 15.90 11.34 -22.84
C ILE A 202 14.73 10.41 -22.48
N LYS A 203 15.01 9.32 -21.78
CA LYS A 203 14.00 8.35 -21.33
C LYS A 203 13.13 8.93 -20.21
N HIS A 204 13.72 9.67 -19.28
CA HIS A 204 13.00 10.39 -18.21
C HIS A 204 12.09 11.52 -18.71
N ALA A 205 12.38 12.07 -19.88
CA ALA A 205 11.54 13.09 -20.52
C ALA A 205 10.31 12.50 -21.23
N GLY A 206 10.27 11.20 -21.50
CA GLY A 206 9.21 10.54 -22.28
C GLY A 206 8.36 9.51 -21.54
N ASP A 207 8.86 8.95 -20.45
CA ASP A 207 8.17 7.90 -19.72
C ASP A 207 7.59 8.44 -18.42
N ASN A 208 6.27 8.51 -18.34
CA ASN A 208 5.56 8.84 -17.10
C ASN A 208 5.75 7.69 -16.10
N SER A 209 6.43 7.93 -14.99
CA SER A 209 6.44 6.98 -13.88
C SER A 209 5.03 6.84 -13.28
N VAL A 210 4.74 5.71 -12.65
CA VAL A 210 3.45 5.51 -11.97
C VAL A 210 3.21 6.62 -10.94
N LEU A 211 4.26 7.05 -10.24
CA LEU A 211 4.20 8.15 -9.28
C LEU A 211 3.84 9.49 -9.95
N ALA A 212 4.40 9.79 -11.12
CA ALA A 212 4.05 11.00 -11.87
C ALA A 212 2.57 11.00 -12.27
N ASN A 213 2.03 9.87 -12.73
CA ASN A 213 0.61 9.74 -13.05
C ASN A 213 -0.28 9.96 -11.81
N VAL A 214 0.07 9.37 -10.67
CA VAL A 214 -0.66 9.59 -9.41
C VAL A 214 -0.65 11.07 -9.01
N VAL A 215 0.49 11.73 -9.13
CA VAL A 215 0.63 13.16 -8.82
C VAL A 215 -0.16 14.02 -9.78
N GLN A 216 -0.13 13.72 -11.08
CA GLN A 216 -0.92 14.41 -12.07
C GLN A 216 -2.42 14.25 -11.80
N ASN A 217 -2.90 13.02 -11.57
CA ASN A 217 -4.30 12.76 -11.23
C ASN A 217 -4.73 13.50 -9.95
N ALA A 218 -3.88 13.50 -8.91
CA ALA A 218 -4.13 14.25 -7.68
C ALA A 218 -4.20 15.76 -7.95
N SER A 219 -3.27 16.30 -8.76
CA SER A 219 -3.26 17.72 -9.16
C SER A 219 -4.55 18.10 -9.89
N GLU A 220 -4.93 17.33 -10.89
CA GLU A 220 -6.16 17.55 -11.66
C GLU A 220 -7.41 17.41 -10.79
N GLY A 221 -7.43 16.43 -9.88
CA GLY A 221 -8.53 16.23 -8.94
C GLY A 221 -8.70 17.43 -8.00
N ILE A 222 -7.61 17.94 -7.41
CA ILE A 222 -7.63 19.13 -6.56
C ILE A 222 -8.01 20.37 -7.36
N GLN A 223 -7.48 20.53 -8.57
CA GLN A 223 -7.85 21.65 -9.44
C GLN A 223 -9.33 21.64 -9.75
N LYS A 224 -9.92 20.47 -10.09
CA LYS A 224 -11.36 20.33 -10.31
C LYS A 224 -12.17 20.67 -9.06
N ALA A 225 -11.74 20.23 -7.88
CA ALA A 225 -12.38 20.59 -6.62
C ALA A 225 -12.33 22.11 -6.35
N LEU A 226 -11.19 22.75 -6.61
CA LEU A 226 -11.07 24.22 -6.52
C LEU A 226 -11.95 24.93 -7.52
N THR A 227 -12.13 24.37 -8.71
CA THR A 227 -13.05 24.91 -9.71
C THR A 227 -14.49 24.91 -9.21
N TYR A 228 -14.94 23.84 -8.55
CA TYR A 228 -16.25 23.83 -7.90
C TYR A 228 -16.38 24.86 -6.79
N VAL A 229 -15.37 24.98 -5.91
CA VAL A 229 -15.36 26.01 -4.87
C VAL A 229 -15.49 27.41 -5.49
N ASN A 230 -14.71 27.67 -6.54
CA ASN A 230 -14.74 28.95 -7.24
C ASN A 230 -16.10 29.26 -7.87
N LEU A 231 -16.72 28.21 -8.44
CA LEU A 231 -18.07 28.30 -8.99
C LEU A 231 -19.13 28.68 -7.94
N PHE A 232 -19.05 28.07 -6.74
CA PHE A 232 -19.95 28.40 -5.63
C PHE A 232 -19.69 29.78 -5.04
N MET A 233 -18.44 30.26 -5.05
CA MET A 233 -18.07 31.61 -4.61
C MET A 233 -18.48 32.68 -5.61
N GLY A 234 -18.91 32.33 -6.80
CA GLY A 234 -19.30 33.28 -7.84
C GLY A 234 -18.13 33.97 -8.51
N ASN A 235 -16.92 33.44 -8.39
CA ASN A 235 -15.74 33.98 -9.03
C ASN A 235 -15.65 33.59 -10.50
N THR A 236 -14.94 34.38 -11.30
CA THR A 236 -14.77 34.16 -12.74
C THR A 236 -13.36 33.76 -13.15
N PHE A 237 -12.41 33.74 -12.20
CA PHE A 237 -11.04 33.28 -12.49
C PHE A 237 -10.95 31.76 -12.48
N GLU A 238 -10.06 31.18 -13.24
CA GLU A 238 -9.79 29.75 -13.26
C GLU A 238 -8.66 29.47 -12.25
N PRO A 239 -8.92 28.67 -11.19
CA PRO A 239 -7.87 28.30 -10.24
C PRO A 239 -6.85 27.40 -10.92
N VAL A 240 -5.57 27.56 -10.61
CA VAL A 240 -4.49 26.69 -11.09
C VAL A 240 -3.84 26.05 -9.87
N PHE A 241 -3.79 24.73 -9.89
CA PHE A 241 -3.13 23.91 -8.87
C PHE A 241 -2.24 22.87 -9.55
N ILE A 242 -0.97 22.87 -9.22
CA ILE A 242 0.02 21.94 -9.77
C ILE A 242 0.89 21.44 -8.61
N ILE A 243 0.97 20.14 -8.45
CA ILE A 243 1.94 19.51 -7.54
C ILE A 243 3.26 19.39 -8.29
N ASN A 244 4.38 19.63 -7.61
CA ASN A 244 5.70 19.50 -8.20
C ASN A 244 5.98 18.00 -8.52
N GLU A 245 6.32 17.72 -9.77
CA GLU A 245 6.65 16.39 -10.27
C GLU A 245 8.17 16.12 -10.29
N ASP A 246 8.99 17.06 -9.84
CA ASP A 246 10.44 16.89 -9.74
C ASP A 246 10.79 16.04 -8.51
N PHE A 247 10.75 14.69 -8.68
CA PHE A 247 11.09 13.74 -7.62
C PHE A 247 12.59 13.56 -7.44
N TYR A 248 13.41 14.12 -8.33
CA TYR A 248 14.87 14.04 -8.28
C TYR A 248 15.45 15.41 -7.98
N ASP A 249 16.33 15.46 -7.00
CA ASP A 249 17.13 16.66 -6.74
C ASP A 249 18.20 16.79 -7.87
N LYS A 250 17.86 17.57 -8.90
CA LYS A 250 18.79 17.89 -10.01
C LYS A 250 20.06 18.62 -9.52
N SER A 251 20.07 19.07 -8.26
CA SER A 251 21.22 19.76 -7.67
C SER A 251 22.40 18.83 -7.37
N LEU A 252 22.17 17.51 -7.37
CA LEU A 252 23.18 16.49 -7.08
C LEU A 252 23.80 15.85 -8.33
N ASP A 253 23.46 16.32 -9.55
CA ASP A 253 24.15 15.87 -10.75
C ASP A 253 25.65 16.21 -10.66
N PRO A 254 26.56 15.21 -10.69
CA PRO A 254 28.00 15.43 -10.53
C PRO A 254 28.56 16.45 -11.51
N GLN A 255 28.03 16.51 -12.74
CA GLN A 255 28.47 17.47 -13.76
C GLN A 255 28.04 18.89 -13.41
N THR A 256 26.83 19.07 -12.92
CA THR A 256 26.34 20.36 -12.43
C THR A 256 27.08 20.81 -11.17
N MET A 257 27.44 19.89 -10.27
CA MET A 257 28.29 20.20 -9.12
C MET A 257 29.70 20.63 -9.55
N ILE A 258 30.33 19.90 -10.46
CA ILE A 258 31.65 20.25 -11.01
C ILE A 258 31.59 21.64 -11.70
N ALA A 259 30.55 21.88 -12.51
CA ALA A 259 30.36 23.17 -13.16
C ALA A 259 30.17 24.31 -12.15
N LYS A 260 29.37 24.11 -11.09
CA LYS A 260 29.21 25.11 -10.00
C LYS A 260 30.52 25.34 -9.25
N ILE A 261 31.28 24.30 -8.93
CA ILE A 261 32.59 24.43 -8.28
C ILE A 261 33.56 25.22 -9.18
N GLN A 262 33.59 24.94 -10.49
CA GLN A 262 34.44 25.67 -11.42
C GLN A 262 34.04 27.16 -11.58
N LEU A 263 32.73 27.46 -11.48
CA LEU A 263 32.22 28.82 -11.48
C LEU A 263 32.60 29.57 -10.20
N PHE A 264 32.52 28.90 -9.06
CA PHE A 264 32.93 29.41 -7.75
C PHE A 264 34.45 29.69 -7.73
N ASP A 265 35.29 28.74 -8.19
CA ASP A 265 36.75 28.92 -8.27
C ASP A 265 37.17 30.07 -9.19
N ARG A 266 36.34 30.41 -10.20
CA ARG A 266 36.54 31.53 -11.11
C ARG A 266 35.97 32.88 -10.55
N GLY A 267 35.34 32.85 -9.37
CA GLY A 267 34.75 34.03 -8.76
C GLY A 267 33.54 34.63 -9.52
N ILE A 268 32.81 33.76 -10.28
CA ILE A 268 31.63 34.16 -11.06
C ILE A 268 30.35 34.08 -10.23
N ILE A 269 30.33 33.20 -9.23
CA ILE A 269 29.24 33.00 -8.25
C ILE A 269 29.84 32.81 -6.87
#